data_553f543dddd45c3364d5880772001cab
#
_entry.id   553f543dddd45c3364d5880772001cab
#
_cell.length_a   1.000
_cell.length_b   1.000
_cell.length_c   1.000
_cell.angle_alpha   90.00
_cell.angle_beta   90.00
_cell.angle_gamma   90.00
#
_symmetry.space_group_name_H-M   'P 1'
#
loop_
_entity.id
_entity.type
_entity.pdbx_description
1 polymer ?
#
loop_
_entity_poly.entity_id
_entity_poly.type
_entity_poly.pdbx_seq_one_letter_code
_entity_poly.pdbx_strand_id
1 'polypeptide(L)'
;CPNGHYLKPTLAVAAGSELICPECGAHFYAPSAEELAFNSQGACKRCGGTGSVRTVDLDTLVPDDTLSIDDGAVAPWNSLMWSLMTDVCREMGVRTDIPFKDLTDQEKEIVYHGPAEKKHIFYKAKKSNQAGELDFTYYNAVYTVENALAKVKDEKGMKRVEKFLKEEI
;
A
#
# COMPACT_ATOMS: atom_id res chain seq x y z
N CYS A 1 27.75 -8.16 -16.80
CA CYS A 1 27.77 -6.75 -17.22
C CYS A 1 26.40 -6.11 -17.00
N PRO A 2 26.31 -4.86 -16.50
CA PRO A 2 25.04 -4.16 -16.27
C PRO A 2 24.15 -4.05 -17.51
N ASN A 3 24.75 -4.05 -18.70
CA ASN A 3 24.03 -3.98 -19.99
C ASN A 3 23.63 -5.36 -20.55
N GLY A 4 23.68 -6.42 -19.73
CA GLY A 4 23.21 -7.76 -20.08
C GLY A 4 24.21 -8.65 -20.82
N HIS A 5 25.47 -8.21 -21.05
CA HIS A 5 26.46 -9.05 -21.67
C HIS A 5 26.97 -10.12 -20.70
N TYR A 6 27.05 -11.37 -21.17
CA TYR A 6 27.62 -12.47 -20.38
C TYR A 6 29.12 -12.48 -20.51
N LEU A 7 29.83 -12.43 -19.37
CA LEU A 7 31.28 -12.48 -19.30
C LEU A 7 31.71 -13.79 -18.67
N LYS A 8 32.65 -14.48 -19.30
CA LYS A 8 33.28 -15.66 -18.67
C LYS A 8 34.10 -15.22 -17.46
N PRO A 9 33.92 -15.85 -16.29
CA PRO A 9 34.76 -15.57 -15.14
C PRO A 9 36.20 -15.99 -15.44
N THR A 10 37.14 -15.10 -15.17
CA THR A 10 38.59 -15.33 -15.26
C THR A 10 39.24 -14.99 -13.94
N LEU A 11 40.43 -15.58 -13.64
CA LEU A 11 41.18 -15.27 -12.42
C LEU A 11 41.57 -13.77 -12.33
N ALA A 12 41.72 -13.10 -13.47
CA ALA A 12 41.99 -11.66 -13.50
C ALA A 12 40.84 -10.81 -12.94
N VAL A 13 39.61 -11.29 -13.03
CA VAL A 13 38.42 -10.62 -12.48
C VAL A 13 38.45 -10.61 -10.95
N ALA A 14 39.02 -11.62 -10.33
CA ALA A 14 39.07 -11.75 -8.87
C ALA A 14 40.10 -10.84 -8.19
N ALA A 15 41.08 -10.32 -8.95
CA ALA A 15 42.19 -9.52 -8.42
C ALA A 15 41.98 -7.99 -8.57
N GLY A 16 40.99 -7.56 -9.33
CA GLY A 16 40.73 -6.15 -9.63
C GLY A 16 39.53 -5.58 -8.83
N SER A 17 39.67 -4.36 -8.41
CA SER A 17 38.57 -3.63 -7.77
C SER A 17 37.53 -3.13 -8.77
N GLU A 18 37.89 -3.03 -10.04
CA GLU A 18 37.04 -2.53 -11.12
C GLU A 18 37.07 -3.48 -12.31
N LEU A 19 35.90 -3.73 -12.86
CA LEU A 19 35.70 -4.56 -14.04
C LEU A 19 35.20 -3.69 -15.19
N ILE A 20 35.73 -3.95 -16.40
CA ILE A 20 35.33 -3.25 -17.61
C ILE A 20 34.75 -4.29 -18.59
N CYS A 21 33.55 -4.08 -19.06
CA CYS A 21 32.97 -4.95 -20.08
C CYS A 21 33.72 -4.79 -21.40
N PRO A 22 34.29 -5.85 -21.99
CA PRO A 22 35.07 -5.76 -23.23
C PRO A 22 34.18 -5.47 -24.46
N GLU A 23 32.84 -5.67 -24.35
CA GLU A 23 31.92 -5.46 -25.43
C GLU A 23 31.36 -4.03 -25.50
N CYS A 24 31.07 -3.42 -24.34
CA CYS A 24 30.44 -2.10 -24.30
C CYS A 24 31.20 -1.06 -23.48
N GLY A 25 32.35 -1.43 -22.86
CA GLY A 25 33.14 -0.50 -22.05
C GLY A 25 32.50 -0.10 -20.70
N ALA A 26 31.40 -0.68 -20.31
CA ALA A 26 30.76 -0.35 -19.04
C ALA A 26 31.61 -0.77 -17.86
N HIS A 27 31.80 0.14 -16.92
CA HIS A 27 32.51 -0.10 -15.67
C HIS A 27 31.60 -0.66 -14.62
N PHE A 28 32.02 -1.64 -13.86
CA PHE A 28 31.30 -2.21 -12.73
C PHE A 28 32.27 -2.85 -11.73
N TYR A 29 31.77 -3.11 -10.54
CA TYR A 29 32.53 -3.71 -9.45
C TYR A 29 32.02 -5.10 -9.13
N ALA A 30 32.90 -5.97 -8.65
CA ALA A 30 32.45 -7.24 -8.08
C ALA A 30 31.57 -6.96 -6.85
N PRO A 31 30.46 -7.70 -6.66
CA PRO A 31 29.62 -7.50 -5.50
C PRO A 31 30.37 -7.76 -4.21
N SER A 32 30.19 -6.89 -3.23
CA SER A 32 30.78 -7.05 -1.89
C SER A 32 30.09 -8.20 -1.13
N ALA A 33 30.67 -8.63 -0.03
CA ALA A 33 30.04 -9.62 0.85
C ALA A 33 28.67 -9.12 1.40
N GLU A 34 28.53 -7.82 1.61
CA GLU A 34 27.28 -7.21 2.06
C GLU A 34 26.20 -7.21 0.98
N GLU A 35 26.59 -6.99 -0.28
CA GLU A 35 25.67 -7.06 -1.42
C GLU A 35 25.21 -8.49 -1.73
N LEU A 36 25.96 -9.49 -1.30
CA LEU A 36 25.59 -10.91 -1.42
C LEU A 36 24.85 -11.44 -0.18
N ALA A 37 24.87 -10.70 0.92
CA ALA A 37 24.22 -11.13 2.15
C ALA A 37 22.69 -10.87 2.09
N PHE A 38 21.91 -11.91 2.32
CA PHE A 38 20.43 -11.87 2.26
C PHE A 38 19.78 -10.95 3.29
N ASN A 39 20.49 -10.56 4.34
CA ASN A 39 20.02 -9.71 5.43
C ASN A 39 20.67 -8.31 5.44
N SER A 40 21.32 -7.91 4.36
CA SER A 40 22.03 -6.66 4.20
C SER A 40 21.72 -6.06 2.82
N GLN A 41 22.71 -5.54 2.12
CA GLN A 41 22.52 -4.91 0.80
C GLN A 41 22.04 -5.90 -0.27
N GLY A 42 22.35 -7.19 -0.12
CA GLY A 42 21.84 -8.26 -0.99
C GLY A 42 20.44 -8.75 -0.64
N ALA A 43 19.79 -8.14 0.35
CA ALA A 43 18.44 -8.52 0.73
C ALA A 43 17.45 -8.29 -0.43
N CYS A 44 16.49 -9.19 -0.55
CA CYS A 44 15.40 -9.02 -1.49
C CYS A 44 14.68 -7.68 -1.25
N LYS A 45 14.60 -6.84 -2.27
CA LYS A 45 13.99 -5.50 -2.16
C LYS A 45 12.51 -5.54 -1.78
N ARG A 46 11.83 -6.67 -2.03
CA ARG A 46 10.41 -6.86 -1.69
C ARG A 46 10.21 -7.27 -0.24
N CYS A 47 10.96 -8.25 0.26
CA CYS A 47 10.78 -8.79 1.61
C CYS A 47 11.88 -8.39 2.61
N GLY A 48 12.91 -7.66 2.19
CA GLY A 48 14.02 -7.28 3.07
C GLY A 48 14.80 -8.47 3.65
N GLY A 49 14.78 -9.62 2.99
CA GLY A 49 15.44 -10.85 3.46
C GLY A 49 14.62 -11.72 4.41
N THR A 50 13.37 -11.34 4.71
CA THR A 50 12.50 -12.10 5.64
C THR A 50 11.85 -13.33 5.01
N GLY A 51 11.82 -13.41 3.68
CA GLY A 51 11.17 -14.50 2.93
C GLY A 51 9.67 -14.32 2.74
N SER A 52 9.04 -13.38 3.44
CA SER A 52 7.62 -13.09 3.31
C SER A 52 7.33 -11.58 3.21
N VAL A 53 6.20 -11.24 2.64
CA VAL A 53 5.72 -9.85 2.50
C VAL A 53 4.30 -9.77 3.01
N ARG A 54 4.01 -8.74 3.78
CA ARG A 54 2.63 -8.44 4.20
C ARG A 54 2.00 -7.52 3.16
N THR A 55 0.91 -7.99 2.58
CA THR A 55 0.11 -7.24 1.61
C THR A 55 -1.31 -7.03 2.14
N VAL A 56 -2.01 -6.04 1.58
CA VAL A 56 -3.41 -5.80 1.95
C VAL A 56 -4.27 -6.91 1.38
N ASP A 57 -5.09 -7.51 2.24
CA ASP A 57 -6.08 -8.52 1.84
C ASP A 57 -7.40 -7.82 1.50
N LEU A 58 -7.70 -7.72 0.21
CA LEU A 58 -8.88 -7.00 -0.28
C LEU A 58 -10.19 -7.58 0.26
N ASP A 59 -10.26 -8.88 0.49
CA ASP A 59 -11.46 -9.57 0.98
C ASP A 59 -11.83 -9.13 2.41
N THR A 60 -10.85 -8.65 3.17
CA THR A 60 -11.06 -8.18 4.54
C THR A 60 -11.47 -6.70 4.63
N LEU A 61 -11.34 -5.95 3.54
CA LEU A 61 -11.70 -4.53 3.51
C LEU A 61 -13.20 -4.31 3.55
N VAL A 62 -13.96 -5.22 2.94
CA VAL A 62 -15.43 -5.22 2.94
C VAL A 62 -15.91 -6.61 3.39
N PRO A 63 -15.92 -6.89 4.69
CA PRO A 63 -16.28 -8.20 5.22
C PRO A 63 -17.77 -8.55 5.06
N ASP A 64 -18.62 -7.54 4.91
CA ASP A 64 -20.05 -7.69 4.65
C ASP A 64 -20.48 -6.74 3.55
N ASP A 65 -20.64 -7.25 2.35
CA ASP A 65 -21.03 -6.48 1.15
C ASP A 65 -22.53 -6.21 1.06
N THR A 66 -23.31 -6.76 1.99
CA THR A 66 -24.75 -6.45 2.12
C THR A 66 -25.00 -5.11 2.81
N LEU A 67 -24.00 -4.58 3.51
CA LEU A 67 -24.03 -3.26 4.11
C LEU A 67 -23.73 -2.17 3.07
N SER A 68 -24.30 -0.99 3.29
CA SER A 68 -23.89 0.21 2.56
C SER A 68 -22.60 0.80 3.15
N ILE A 69 -21.93 1.68 2.41
CA ILE A 69 -20.77 2.42 2.93
C ILE A 69 -21.19 3.30 4.12
N ASP A 70 -22.37 3.89 4.06
CA ASP A 70 -22.97 4.67 5.16
C ASP A 70 -23.19 3.83 6.42
N ASP A 71 -23.50 2.54 6.27
CA ASP A 71 -23.68 1.57 7.36
C ASP A 71 -22.35 0.93 7.83
N GLY A 72 -21.25 1.27 7.19
CA GLY A 72 -19.93 0.82 7.59
C GLY A 72 -19.38 -0.39 6.84
N ALA A 73 -19.80 -0.64 5.60
CA ALA A 73 -19.29 -1.73 4.77
C ALA A 73 -17.76 -1.73 4.65
N VAL A 74 -17.13 -0.55 4.55
CA VAL A 74 -15.67 -0.42 4.42
C VAL A 74 -15.02 -0.40 5.80
N ALA A 75 -14.58 -1.55 6.26
CA ALA A 75 -14.05 -1.75 7.61
C ALA A 75 -12.82 -0.88 7.97
N PRO A 76 -11.84 -0.64 7.09
CA PRO A 76 -10.71 0.24 7.42
C PRO A 76 -11.13 1.68 7.75
N TRP A 77 -12.13 2.23 7.07
CA TRP A 77 -12.59 3.59 7.35
C TRP A 77 -13.23 3.72 8.72
N ASN A 78 -13.84 2.66 9.23
CA ASN A 78 -14.45 2.65 10.56
C ASN A 78 -13.43 2.50 11.70
N SER A 79 -12.33 1.78 11.46
CA SER A 79 -11.37 1.39 12.51
C SER A 79 -10.03 2.13 12.46
N LEU A 80 -9.61 2.59 11.28
CA LEU A 80 -8.29 3.19 11.03
C LEU A 80 -8.37 4.65 10.59
N MET A 81 -9.54 5.13 10.19
CA MET A 81 -9.77 6.47 9.64
C MET A 81 -11.00 7.12 10.29
N TRP A 82 -11.22 8.38 10.01
CA TRP A 82 -12.39 9.09 10.48
C TRP A 82 -13.63 8.79 9.63
N SER A 83 -14.80 8.80 10.25
CA SER A 83 -16.10 8.59 9.59
C SER A 83 -16.40 9.56 8.43
N LEU A 84 -15.70 10.69 8.38
CA LEU A 84 -15.78 11.65 7.28
C LEU A 84 -15.37 11.09 5.91
N MET A 85 -14.63 9.99 5.88
CA MET A 85 -14.22 9.37 4.61
C MET A 85 -15.41 8.91 3.77
N THR A 86 -16.52 8.54 4.40
CA THR A 86 -17.77 8.21 3.71
C THR A 86 -18.31 9.41 2.92
N ASP A 87 -18.30 10.61 3.55
CA ASP A 87 -18.77 11.83 2.87
C ASP A 87 -17.85 12.22 1.71
N VAL A 88 -16.52 12.08 1.90
CA VAL A 88 -15.55 12.30 0.83
C VAL A 88 -15.73 11.31 -0.31
N CYS A 89 -16.00 10.04 0.00
CA CYS A 89 -16.24 8.99 -1.00
C CYS A 89 -17.48 9.30 -1.85
N ARG A 90 -18.53 9.86 -1.24
CA ARG A 90 -19.72 10.32 -1.96
C ARG A 90 -19.39 11.44 -2.95
N GLU A 91 -18.53 12.38 -2.57
CA GLU A 91 -18.05 13.44 -3.47
C GLU A 91 -17.10 12.93 -4.57
N MET A 92 -16.58 11.71 -4.43
CA MET A 92 -15.87 11.00 -5.51
C MET A 92 -16.81 10.36 -6.54
N GLY A 93 -18.12 10.46 -6.35
CA GLY A 93 -19.13 9.93 -7.26
C GLY A 93 -19.57 8.49 -6.95
N VAL A 94 -19.28 7.99 -5.75
CA VAL A 94 -19.68 6.66 -5.29
C VAL A 94 -21.01 6.76 -4.52
N ARG A 95 -21.95 5.88 -4.81
CA ARG A 95 -23.21 5.75 -4.06
C ARG A 95 -22.94 5.08 -2.72
N THR A 96 -23.12 5.80 -1.64
CA THR A 96 -22.78 5.31 -0.29
C THR A 96 -23.97 4.75 0.48
N ASP A 97 -25.19 4.93 -0.04
CA ASP A 97 -26.48 4.61 0.57
C ASP A 97 -27.08 3.26 0.14
N ILE A 98 -26.40 2.55 -0.77
CA ILE A 98 -26.85 1.24 -1.26
C ILE A 98 -25.86 0.14 -0.83
N PRO A 99 -26.29 -1.14 -0.79
CA PRO A 99 -25.40 -2.26 -0.48
C PRO A 99 -24.14 -2.26 -1.35
N PHE A 100 -22.98 -2.53 -0.76
CA PHE A 100 -21.70 -2.50 -1.46
C PHE A 100 -21.67 -3.43 -2.69
N LYS A 101 -22.31 -4.60 -2.59
CA LYS A 101 -22.46 -5.54 -3.71
C LYS A 101 -23.14 -4.94 -4.95
N ASP A 102 -24.04 -3.97 -4.74
CA ASP A 102 -24.84 -3.33 -5.80
C ASP A 102 -24.13 -2.11 -6.43
N LEU A 103 -22.94 -1.78 -5.97
CA LEU A 103 -22.07 -0.79 -6.60
C LEU A 103 -21.54 -1.31 -7.93
N THR A 104 -21.33 -0.40 -8.87
CA THR A 104 -20.66 -0.72 -10.14
C THR A 104 -19.18 -1.05 -9.92
N ASP A 105 -18.55 -1.73 -10.88
CA ASP A 105 -17.13 -2.04 -10.80
C ASP A 105 -16.26 -0.77 -10.72
N GLN A 106 -16.67 0.32 -11.37
CA GLN A 106 -16.00 1.62 -11.28
C GLN A 106 -16.10 2.22 -9.88
N GLU A 107 -17.27 2.15 -9.24
CA GLU A 107 -17.45 2.63 -7.87
C GLU A 107 -16.62 1.80 -6.88
N LYS A 108 -16.60 0.48 -7.03
CA LYS A 108 -15.74 -0.43 -6.23
C LYS A 108 -14.26 -0.12 -6.42
N GLU A 109 -13.83 0.13 -7.66
CA GLU A 109 -12.44 0.51 -7.95
C GLU A 109 -12.06 1.84 -7.29
N ILE A 110 -12.95 2.82 -7.26
CA ILE A 110 -12.72 4.07 -6.52
C ILE A 110 -12.54 3.80 -5.03
N VAL A 111 -13.37 2.91 -4.44
CA VAL A 111 -13.26 2.57 -3.01
C VAL A 111 -11.93 1.89 -2.70
N TYR A 112 -11.49 0.97 -3.54
CA TYR A 112 -10.24 0.21 -3.31
C TYR A 112 -8.98 0.98 -3.69
N HIS A 113 -8.98 1.67 -4.84
CA HIS A 113 -7.78 2.22 -5.48
C HIS A 113 -7.93 3.66 -5.98
N GLY A 114 -9.04 4.33 -5.69
CA GLY A 114 -9.28 5.70 -6.15
C GLY A 114 -8.16 6.67 -5.80
N PRO A 115 -7.93 7.70 -6.64
CA PRO A 115 -6.86 8.67 -6.44
C PRO A 115 -7.07 9.53 -5.20
N ALA A 116 -5.98 9.98 -4.58
CA ALA A 116 -6.02 10.93 -3.47
C ALA A 116 -6.38 12.33 -3.99
N GLU A 117 -7.66 12.62 -4.04
CA GLU A 117 -8.19 13.92 -4.44
C GLU A 117 -8.74 14.70 -3.24
N LYS A 118 -8.48 16.00 -3.23
CA LYS A 118 -9.05 16.89 -2.23
C LYS A 118 -10.47 17.27 -2.62
N LYS A 119 -11.43 16.98 -1.74
CA LYS A 119 -12.86 17.29 -1.94
C LYS A 119 -13.34 18.24 -0.86
N HIS A 120 -14.24 19.12 -1.24
CA HIS A 120 -14.98 19.97 -0.30
C HIS A 120 -16.21 19.21 0.17
N ILE A 121 -16.33 19.01 1.49
CA ILE A 121 -17.43 18.26 2.09
C ILE A 121 -18.20 19.08 3.10
N PHE A 122 -19.50 18.81 3.14
CA PHE A 122 -20.40 19.29 4.19
C PHE A 122 -20.58 18.15 5.19
N TYR A 123 -20.22 18.33 6.43
CA TYR A 123 -20.43 17.33 7.46
C TYR A 123 -21.35 17.82 8.55
N LYS A 124 -22.10 16.88 9.13
CA LYS A 124 -22.93 17.13 10.29
C LYS A 124 -22.39 16.32 11.46
N ALA A 125 -21.93 17.00 12.49
CA ALA A 125 -21.40 16.33 13.67
C ALA A 125 -22.50 15.57 14.42
N LYS A 126 -22.33 14.27 14.59
CA LYS A 126 -23.32 13.38 15.23
C LYS A 126 -23.65 13.77 16.69
N LYS A 127 -22.75 14.49 17.38
CA LYS A 127 -22.92 14.84 18.81
C LYS A 127 -23.34 16.29 19.08
N SER A 128 -23.10 17.24 18.18
CA SER A 128 -23.32 18.65 18.44
C SER A 128 -24.33 19.31 17.53
N ASN A 129 -24.90 18.56 16.57
CA ASN A 129 -25.83 19.08 15.55
C ASN A 129 -25.29 20.29 14.76
N GLN A 130 -23.97 20.57 14.88
CA GLN A 130 -23.30 21.60 14.12
C GLN A 130 -22.96 21.07 12.73
N ALA A 131 -23.38 21.80 11.71
CA ALA A 131 -22.95 21.58 10.34
C ALA A 131 -21.67 22.40 10.10
N GLY A 132 -20.73 21.82 9.37
CA GLY A 132 -19.49 22.49 8.97
C GLY A 132 -19.09 22.09 7.56
N GLU A 133 -18.22 22.90 7.00
CA GLU A 133 -17.60 22.64 5.70
C GLU A 133 -16.11 22.47 5.91
N LEU A 134 -15.52 21.51 5.23
CA LEU A 134 -14.06 21.38 5.21
C LEU A 134 -13.60 20.71 3.92
N ASP A 135 -12.34 21.00 3.56
CA ASP A 135 -11.64 20.29 2.50
C ASP A 135 -10.93 19.09 3.09
N PHE A 136 -11.20 17.92 2.54
CA PHE A 136 -10.58 16.68 2.98
C PHE A 136 -10.08 15.88 1.80
N THR A 137 -8.90 15.25 1.96
CA THR A 137 -8.33 14.42 0.92
C THR A 137 -8.91 13.01 0.99
N TYR A 138 -9.37 12.49 -0.16
CA TYR A 138 -9.81 11.11 -0.27
C TYR A 138 -8.66 10.12 -0.08
N TYR A 139 -8.87 9.15 0.78
CA TYR A 139 -7.96 8.02 0.98
C TYR A 139 -8.71 6.72 0.76
N ASN A 140 -8.37 6.01 -0.31
CA ASN A 140 -8.99 4.72 -0.62
C ASN A 140 -8.73 3.67 0.48
N ALA A 141 -9.49 2.58 0.45
CA ALA A 141 -9.44 1.56 1.51
C ALA A 141 -8.06 0.89 1.62
N VAL A 142 -7.42 0.57 0.50
CA VAL A 142 -6.06 -0.02 0.47
C VAL A 142 -5.04 0.93 1.06
N TYR A 143 -5.00 2.18 0.60
CA TYR A 143 -4.09 3.19 1.12
C TYR A 143 -4.29 3.45 2.62
N THR A 144 -5.53 3.40 3.09
CA THR A 144 -5.84 3.56 4.53
C THR A 144 -5.13 2.49 5.37
N VAL A 145 -5.13 1.24 4.92
CA VAL A 145 -4.43 0.12 5.59
C VAL A 145 -2.92 0.27 5.48
N GLU A 146 -2.39 0.56 4.30
CA GLU A 146 -0.95 0.75 4.08
C GLU A 146 -0.39 1.91 4.90
N ASN A 147 -1.09 3.04 4.93
CA ASN A 147 -0.70 4.21 5.72
C ASN A 147 -0.76 3.92 7.24
N ALA A 148 -1.76 3.17 7.68
CA ALA A 148 -1.85 2.75 9.08
C ALA A 148 -0.69 1.80 9.43
N LEU A 149 -0.37 0.84 8.57
CA LEU A 149 0.76 -0.08 8.75
C LEU A 149 2.10 0.67 8.86
N ALA A 150 2.32 1.65 7.98
CA ALA A 150 3.54 2.47 8.01
C ALA A 150 3.70 3.31 9.29
N LYS A 151 2.59 3.63 9.95
CA LYS A 151 2.57 4.44 11.19
C LYS A 151 2.50 3.62 12.47
N VAL A 152 2.41 2.30 12.40
CA VAL A 152 2.37 1.42 13.57
C VAL A 152 3.66 1.55 14.37
N LYS A 153 3.53 1.81 15.68
CA LYS A 153 4.65 1.94 16.62
C LYS A 153 4.58 0.94 17.80
N ASP A 154 3.45 0.29 17.98
CA ASP A 154 3.19 -0.61 19.10
C ASP A 154 2.36 -1.83 18.66
N GLU A 155 2.31 -2.84 19.54
CA GLU A 155 1.52 -4.06 19.34
C GLU A 155 0.01 -3.79 19.19
N LYS A 156 -0.50 -2.79 19.89
CA LYS A 156 -1.93 -2.45 19.86
C LYS A 156 -2.32 -1.85 18.51
N GLY A 157 -1.46 -1.02 17.94
CA GLY A 157 -1.60 -0.52 16.56
C GLY A 157 -1.52 -1.65 15.56
N MET A 158 -0.57 -2.58 15.71
CA MET A 158 -0.42 -3.73 14.82
C MET A 158 -1.67 -4.61 14.80
N LYS A 159 -2.25 -4.96 15.94
CA LYS A 159 -3.49 -5.75 16.03
C LYS A 159 -4.69 -5.14 15.29
N ARG A 160 -4.72 -3.81 15.15
CA ARG A 160 -5.78 -3.11 14.41
C ARG A 160 -5.62 -3.26 12.90
N VAL A 161 -4.38 -3.33 12.41
CA VAL A 161 -4.05 -3.37 10.99
C VAL A 161 -3.92 -4.80 10.49
N GLU A 162 -3.39 -5.71 11.31
CA GLU A 162 -3.09 -7.10 10.99
C GLU A 162 -4.28 -7.85 10.38
N LYS A 163 -5.50 -7.58 10.85
CA LYS A 163 -6.73 -8.19 10.31
C LYS A 163 -7.01 -7.87 8.85
N PHE A 164 -6.36 -6.86 8.29
CA PHE A 164 -6.48 -6.45 6.89
C PHE A 164 -5.30 -6.89 6.03
N LEU A 165 -4.38 -7.65 6.59
CA LEU A 165 -3.16 -8.08 5.93
C LEU A 165 -3.17 -9.59 5.70
N LYS A 166 -2.56 -9.99 4.60
CA LYS A 166 -2.16 -11.37 4.35
C LYS A 166 -0.65 -11.44 4.15
N GLU A 167 -0.07 -12.59 4.45
CA GLU A 167 1.33 -12.87 4.25
C GLU A 167 1.51 -13.66 2.96
N GLU A 168 2.37 -13.16 2.08
CA GLU A 168 2.74 -13.80 0.83
C GLU A 168 4.22 -14.20 0.90
N ILE A 169 4.54 -15.42 0.43
CA ILE A 169 5.90 -15.96 0.38
C ILE A 169 6.55 -15.62 -0.97
#